data_cff148ac3d3e11c50e776d88030b35f1
#
_entry.id   cff148ac3d3e11c50e776d88030b35f1
#
_cell.length_a   1.000
_cell.length_b   1.000
_cell.length_c   1.000
_cell.angle_alpha   90.00
_cell.angle_beta   90.00
_cell.angle_gamma   90.00
#
_symmetry.space_group_name_H-M   'P 1'
#
loop_
_entity.id
_entity.type
_entity.pdbx_description
1 polymer ?
#
loop_
_entity_poly.entity_id
_entity_poly.type
_entity_poly.pdbx_seq_one_letter_code
_entity_poly.pdbx_strand_id
1 'polypeptide(L)'
;DDDFGTFDYIIVHGIWSWVPDIVKDKILSICNRNLSDRGIAYVSYNTYPGWKRLEQIRDIMLYSETQAKKDSLQERTIYTKNVLKLIAETMKMDEEIQKQSGYKIDNINRVLLSNNYYVGHEYLETFNDPVYVAQFIERAEHQGCVYIGDARLEKSFITWLDDSIVDNIKV
;
A
#
# COMPACT_ATOMS: atom_id res chain seq x y z
N ASP A 1 -13.64 -10.26 23.93
CA ASP A 1 -13.33 -8.83 23.99
C ASP A 1 -12.44 -8.59 25.21
N ASP A 2 -11.15 -8.82 25.02
CA ASP A 2 -10.18 -8.59 26.06
C ASP A 2 -10.01 -7.09 26.28
N ASP A 3 -10.00 -6.66 27.53
CA ASP A 3 -9.65 -5.30 27.90
C ASP A 3 -8.12 -5.18 27.91
N PHE A 4 -7.56 -4.56 26.89
CA PHE A 4 -6.13 -4.32 26.78
C PHE A 4 -5.64 -3.13 27.61
N GLY A 5 -6.55 -2.42 28.29
CA GLY A 5 -6.24 -1.17 28.99
C GLY A 5 -6.10 0.02 28.05
N THR A 6 -5.52 1.12 28.55
CA THR A 6 -5.41 2.40 27.84
C THR A 6 -3.97 2.71 27.47
N PHE A 7 -3.74 3.23 26.26
CA PHE A 7 -2.41 3.50 25.70
C PHE A 7 -2.33 4.93 25.15
N ASP A 8 -1.17 5.55 25.30
CA ASP A 8 -0.89 6.85 24.68
C ASP A 8 -0.52 6.70 23.18
N TYR A 9 -0.04 5.51 22.79
CA TYR A 9 0.32 5.23 21.40
C TYR A 9 -0.15 3.83 21.01
N ILE A 10 -0.83 3.75 19.85
CA ILE A 10 -1.18 2.49 19.20
C ILE A 10 -0.58 2.52 17.79
N ILE A 11 0.24 1.53 17.45
CA ILE A 11 0.93 1.47 16.16
C ILE A 11 0.43 0.26 15.36
N VAL A 12 -0.15 0.54 14.20
CA VAL A 12 -0.61 -0.45 13.21
C VAL A 12 0.16 -0.22 11.92
N HIS A 13 1.30 -0.90 11.77
CA HIS A 13 2.19 -0.71 10.63
C HIS A 13 2.23 -1.95 9.74
N GLY A 14 1.97 -1.77 8.44
CA GLY A 14 2.04 -2.84 7.44
C GLY A 14 0.95 -3.92 7.60
N ILE A 15 -0.22 -3.59 8.18
CA ILE A 15 -1.29 -4.56 8.44
C ILE A 15 -2.58 -4.17 7.73
N TRP A 16 -3.01 -2.91 7.86
CA TRP A 16 -4.37 -2.49 7.55
C TRP A 16 -4.83 -2.82 6.12
N SER A 17 -3.98 -2.62 5.12
CA SER A 17 -4.31 -2.94 3.71
C SER A 17 -4.31 -4.44 3.39
N TRP A 18 -3.83 -5.28 4.30
CA TRP A 18 -3.59 -6.72 4.09
C TRP A 18 -4.60 -7.62 4.80
N VAL A 19 -5.62 -7.03 5.39
CA VAL A 19 -6.63 -7.75 6.17
C VAL A 19 -8.05 -7.48 5.64
N PRO A 20 -9.02 -8.40 5.89
CA PRO A 20 -10.41 -8.20 5.51
C PRO A 20 -11.03 -7.00 6.22
N ASP A 21 -12.11 -6.46 5.65
CA ASP A 21 -12.81 -5.28 6.17
C ASP A 21 -13.24 -5.39 7.63
N ILE A 22 -13.74 -6.55 8.04
CA ILE A 22 -14.12 -6.78 9.44
C ILE A 22 -12.94 -6.60 10.42
N VAL A 23 -11.73 -6.96 9.98
CA VAL A 23 -10.50 -6.79 10.78
C VAL A 23 -10.07 -5.32 10.78
N LYS A 24 -10.20 -4.62 9.64
CA LYS A 24 -9.92 -3.18 9.53
C LYS A 24 -10.78 -2.38 10.50
N ASP A 25 -12.09 -2.66 10.54
CA ASP A 25 -13.04 -2.00 11.45
C ASP A 25 -12.71 -2.32 12.91
N LYS A 26 -12.33 -3.57 13.20
CA LYS A 26 -11.91 -3.96 14.54
C LYS A 26 -10.64 -3.24 14.99
N ILE A 27 -9.66 -3.06 14.10
CA ILE A 27 -8.44 -2.29 14.38
C ILE A 27 -8.79 -0.86 14.77
N LEU A 28 -9.60 -0.16 13.99
CA LEU A 28 -10.01 1.22 14.26
C LEU A 28 -10.84 1.33 15.55
N SER A 29 -11.74 0.38 15.78
CA SER A 29 -12.51 0.29 17.02
C SER A 29 -11.62 0.08 18.24
N ILE A 30 -10.55 -0.74 18.14
CA ILE A 30 -9.56 -0.90 19.21
C ILE A 30 -8.80 0.41 19.43
N CYS A 31 -8.39 1.08 18.35
CA CYS A 31 -7.75 2.39 18.47
C CYS A 31 -8.64 3.38 19.25
N ASN A 32 -9.91 3.53 18.88
CA ASN A 32 -10.82 4.43 19.58
C ASN A 32 -11.01 4.05 21.05
N ARG A 33 -11.20 2.77 21.35
CA ARG A 33 -11.54 2.31 22.72
C ARG A 33 -10.35 2.33 23.68
N ASN A 34 -9.15 2.07 23.16
CA ASN A 34 -7.96 1.83 23.97
C ASN A 34 -6.94 2.98 23.92
N LEU A 35 -7.21 4.09 23.20
CA LEU A 35 -6.41 5.30 23.31
C LEU A 35 -6.77 6.07 24.58
N SER A 36 -5.76 6.68 25.22
CA SER A 36 -5.98 7.70 26.25
C SER A 36 -6.57 8.97 25.60
N ASP A 37 -7.08 9.91 26.45
CA ASP A 37 -7.72 11.15 25.96
C ASP A 37 -6.82 12.00 25.03
N ARG A 38 -5.49 11.82 25.11
CA ARG A 38 -4.50 12.51 24.27
C ARG A 38 -3.66 11.52 23.47
N GLY A 39 -4.08 10.27 23.40
CA GLY A 39 -3.38 9.21 22.69
C GLY A 39 -3.46 9.36 21.17
N ILE A 40 -2.47 8.81 20.49
CA ILE A 40 -2.35 8.84 19.04
C ILE A 40 -2.27 7.43 18.49
N ALA A 41 -3.12 7.10 17.51
CA ALA A 41 -2.96 5.89 16.70
C ALA A 41 -2.22 6.21 15.40
N TYR A 42 -1.16 5.46 15.12
CA TYR A 42 -0.50 5.46 13.82
C TYR A 42 -0.97 4.24 13.03
N VAL A 43 -1.63 4.47 11.90
CA VAL A 43 -2.08 3.39 11.01
C VAL A 43 -1.49 3.62 9.62
N SER A 44 -0.64 2.71 9.15
CA SER A 44 -0.13 2.75 7.78
C SER A 44 -0.98 1.90 6.85
N TYR A 45 -1.22 2.40 5.65
CA TYR A 45 -1.99 1.71 4.62
C TYR A 45 -1.52 2.11 3.22
N ASN A 46 -1.83 1.27 2.24
CA ASN A 46 -1.55 1.53 0.84
C ASN A 46 -2.56 2.56 0.29
N THR A 47 -2.07 3.59 -0.41
CA THR A 47 -2.89 4.74 -0.77
C THR A 47 -3.01 4.93 -2.28
N TYR A 48 -4.23 5.10 -2.76
CA TYR A 48 -4.50 5.56 -4.12
C TYR A 48 -4.29 7.08 -4.25
N PRO A 49 -3.92 7.57 -5.47
CA PRO A 49 -3.65 6.84 -6.71
C PRO A 49 -2.24 6.25 -6.80
N GLY A 50 -1.36 6.51 -5.82
CA GLY A 50 0.05 6.09 -5.85
C GLY A 50 0.24 4.58 -6.05
N TRP A 51 -0.62 3.78 -5.43
CA TRP A 51 -0.56 2.32 -5.51
C TRP A 51 -0.93 1.76 -6.90
N LYS A 52 -1.71 2.48 -7.72
CA LYS A 52 -2.13 2.03 -9.06
C LYS A 52 -0.97 1.57 -9.96
N ARG A 53 0.18 2.20 -9.85
CA ARG A 53 1.37 1.82 -10.62
C ARG A 53 1.93 0.44 -10.23
N LEU A 54 1.70 -0.02 -9.01
CA LEU A 54 2.15 -1.32 -8.51
C LEU A 54 1.10 -2.40 -8.75
N GLU A 55 -0.17 -2.06 -8.84
CA GLU A 55 -1.26 -3.00 -9.16
C GLU A 55 -1.02 -3.73 -10.47
N GLN A 56 -0.57 -3.03 -11.51
CA GLN A 56 -0.29 -3.67 -12.80
C GLN A 56 0.76 -4.79 -12.69
N ILE A 57 1.77 -4.59 -11.86
CA ILE A 57 2.80 -5.61 -11.62
C ILE A 57 2.21 -6.75 -10.79
N ARG A 58 1.43 -6.42 -9.76
CA ARG A 58 0.73 -7.38 -8.94
C ARG A 58 -0.21 -8.25 -9.77
N ASP A 59 -1.01 -7.66 -10.66
CA ASP A 59 -1.92 -8.39 -11.53
C ASP A 59 -1.17 -9.38 -12.43
N ILE A 60 -0.04 -8.97 -13.02
CA ILE A 60 0.81 -9.87 -13.82
C ILE A 60 1.33 -11.01 -12.94
N MET A 61 1.79 -10.74 -11.74
CA MET A 61 2.31 -11.75 -10.82
C MET A 61 1.21 -12.72 -10.38
N LEU A 62 0.05 -12.23 -9.96
CA LEU A 62 -1.08 -13.07 -9.55
C LEU A 62 -1.59 -13.93 -10.72
N TYR A 63 -1.72 -13.37 -11.92
CA TYR A 63 -2.11 -14.14 -13.08
C TYR A 63 -1.08 -15.23 -13.41
N SER A 64 0.21 -14.90 -13.43
CA SER A 64 1.26 -15.89 -13.71
C SER A 64 1.37 -16.95 -12.62
N GLU A 65 1.10 -16.61 -11.37
CA GLU A 65 1.05 -17.55 -10.25
C GLU A 65 0.03 -18.67 -10.49
N THR A 66 -1.14 -18.36 -11.04
CA THR A 66 -2.17 -19.38 -11.34
C THR A 66 -1.66 -20.46 -12.32
N GLN A 67 -0.63 -20.15 -13.11
CA GLN A 67 0.00 -21.06 -14.06
C GLN A 67 1.20 -21.81 -13.46
N ALA A 68 1.69 -21.37 -12.31
CA ALA A 68 2.97 -21.84 -11.76
C ALA A 68 2.93 -23.29 -11.28
N LYS A 69 1.78 -23.81 -10.82
CA LYS A 69 1.62 -25.16 -10.20
C LYS A 69 2.70 -25.42 -9.14
N LYS A 70 2.96 -24.42 -8.30
CA LYS A 70 3.98 -24.46 -7.25
C LYS A 70 3.30 -24.40 -5.88
N ASP A 71 3.83 -25.15 -4.92
CA ASP A 71 3.20 -25.31 -3.60
C ASP A 71 3.69 -24.25 -2.59
N SER A 72 4.97 -23.88 -2.64
CA SER A 72 5.51 -22.92 -1.68
C SER A 72 5.45 -21.49 -2.19
N LEU A 73 5.22 -20.53 -1.27
CA LEU A 73 5.26 -19.10 -1.57
C LEU A 73 6.59 -18.69 -2.21
N GLN A 74 7.70 -19.26 -1.74
CA GLN A 74 9.02 -18.97 -2.29
C GLN A 74 9.15 -19.39 -3.76
N GLU A 75 8.71 -20.59 -4.12
CA GLU A 75 8.76 -21.06 -5.51
C GLU A 75 7.81 -20.26 -6.42
N ARG A 76 6.62 -19.92 -5.93
CA ARG A 76 5.67 -19.04 -6.63
C ARG A 76 6.28 -17.67 -6.89
N THR A 77 6.93 -17.08 -5.87
CA THR A 77 7.62 -15.78 -5.99
C THR A 77 8.75 -15.83 -7.02
N ILE A 78 9.60 -16.87 -6.98
CA ILE A 78 10.68 -17.03 -7.96
C ILE A 78 10.12 -17.17 -9.38
N TYR A 79 9.08 -17.98 -9.58
CA TYR A 79 8.44 -18.16 -10.87
C TYR A 79 7.89 -16.84 -11.42
N THR A 80 7.11 -16.11 -10.62
CA THR A 80 6.49 -14.84 -11.03
C THR A 80 7.55 -13.76 -11.32
N LYS A 81 8.64 -13.70 -10.55
CA LYS A 81 9.77 -12.81 -10.83
C LYS A 81 10.44 -13.16 -12.18
N ASN A 82 10.58 -14.45 -12.53
CA ASN A 82 11.12 -14.84 -13.83
C ASN A 82 10.21 -14.41 -14.99
N VAL A 83 8.88 -14.47 -14.81
CA VAL A 83 7.92 -13.93 -15.78
C VAL A 83 8.09 -12.41 -15.93
N LEU A 84 8.19 -11.68 -14.82
CA LEU A 84 8.43 -10.22 -14.86
C LEU A 84 9.74 -9.88 -15.56
N LYS A 85 10.80 -10.65 -15.30
CA LYS A 85 12.10 -10.48 -15.96
C LYS A 85 11.97 -10.63 -17.48
N LEU A 86 11.30 -11.70 -17.95
CA LEU A 86 11.05 -11.93 -19.36
C LEU A 86 10.29 -10.76 -20.00
N ILE A 87 9.24 -10.27 -19.33
CA ILE A 87 8.46 -9.11 -19.79
C ILE A 87 9.36 -7.88 -19.92
N ALA A 88 10.16 -7.56 -18.89
CA ALA A 88 11.03 -6.40 -18.92
C ALA A 88 12.11 -6.50 -20.02
N GLU A 89 12.66 -7.69 -20.27
CA GLU A 89 13.62 -7.94 -21.34
C GLU A 89 12.98 -7.75 -22.72
N THR A 90 11.77 -8.29 -22.93
CA THR A 90 11.01 -8.12 -24.17
C THR A 90 10.67 -6.64 -24.43
N MET A 91 10.24 -5.90 -23.39
CA MET A 91 9.94 -4.47 -23.52
C MET A 91 11.17 -3.62 -23.89
N LYS A 92 12.37 -4.07 -23.53
CA LYS A 92 13.64 -3.38 -23.88
C LYS A 92 14.09 -3.63 -25.32
N MET A 93 13.56 -4.66 -25.99
CA MET A 93 13.93 -4.99 -27.38
C MET A 93 13.33 -4.03 -28.40
N ASP A 94 12.28 -3.29 -28.02
CA ASP A 94 11.61 -2.33 -28.87
C ASP A 94 11.82 -0.93 -28.28
N GLU A 95 12.50 -0.05 -29.05
CA GLU A 95 12.84 1.30 -28.59
C GLU A 95 11.61 2.17 -28.33
N GLU A 96 10.53 1.98 -29.08
CA GLU A 96 9.30 2.76 -28.88
C GLU A 96 8.59 2.30 -27.61
N ILE A 97 8.47 0.99 -27.38
CA ILE A 97 7.92 0.43 -26.15
C ILE A 97 8.77 0.85 -24.94
N GLN A 98 10.09 0.82 -25.07
CA GLN A 98 10.99 1.23 -24.01
C GLN A 98 10.78 2.69 -23.61
N LYS A 99 10.64 3.60 -24.58
CA LYS A 99 10.37 5.02 -24.32
C LYS A 99 9.02 5.24 -23.63
N GLN A 100 7.98 4.55 -24.09
CA GLN A 100 6.62 4.70 -23.52
C GLN A 100 6.45 4.02 -22.17
N SER A 101 7.24 2.99 -21.89
CA SER A 101 7.05 2.11 -20.71
C SER A 101 8.22 2.16 -19.72
N GLY A 102 9.11 3.15 -19.81
CA GLY A 102 10.31 3.23 -18.97
C GLY A 102 10.01 3.10 -17.47
N TYR A 103 8.97 3.80 -16.99
CA TYR A 103 8.56 3.72 -15.58
C TYR A 103 8.08 2.32 -15.16
N LYS A 104 7.48 1.54 -16.08
CA LYS A 104 7.05 0.15 -15.81
C LYS A 104 8.26 -0.76 -15.68
N ILE A 105 9.23 -0.60 -16.58
CA ILE A 105 10.50 -1.35 -16.54
C ILE A 105 11.22 -1.06 -15.22
N ASP A 106 11.27 0.20 -14.78
CA ASP A 106 11.90 0.58 -13.51
C ASP A 106 11.20 -0.06 -12.30
N ASN A 107 9.87 -0.04 -12.28
CA ASN A 107 9.11 -0.70 -11.22
C ASN A 107 9.33 -2.23 -11.22
N ILE A 108 9.33 -2.87 -12.38
CA ILE A 108 9.68 -4.30 -12.50
C ILE A 108 11.10 -4.54 -11.96
N ASN A 109 12.08 -3.74 -12.35
CA ASN A 109 13.46 -3.89 -11.88
C ASN A 109 13.55 -3.78 -10.35
N ARG A 110 12.81 -2.86 -9.72
CA ARG A 110 12.74 -2.77 -8.25
C ARG A 110 12.22 -4.05 -7.62
N VAL A 111 11.15 -4.64 -8.17
CA VAL A 111 10.62 -5.93 -7.70
C VAL A 111 11.66 -7.05 -7.86
N LEU A 112 12.35 -7.10 -9.01
CA LEU A 112 13.37 -8.11 -9.27
C LEU A 112 14.54 -8.04 -8.28
N LEU A 113 14.94 -6.84 -7.87
CA LEU A 113 16.02 -6.60 -6.90
C LEU A 113 15.59 -6.82 -5.45
N SER A 114 14.29 -6.80 -5.16
CA SER A 114 13.78 -6.97 -3.81
C SER A 114 13.90 -8.43 -3.32
N ASN A 115 13.97 -8.61 -2.00
CA ASN A 115 14.00 -9.93 -1.37
C ASN A 115 12.73 -10.72 -1.72
N ASN A 116 12.87 -12.04 -1.95
CA ASN A 116 11.74 -12.90 -2.34
C ASN A 116 10.66 -12.99 -1.26
N TYR A 117 11.03 -12.98 0.01
CA TYR A 117 10.07 -12.98 1.11
C TYR A 117 9.19 -11.71 1.07
N TYR A 118 9.83 -10.55 0.95
CA TYR A 118 9.12 -9.28 0.80
C TYR A 118 8.20 -9.28 -0.43
N VAL A 119 8.72 -9.70 -1.58
CA VAL A 119 7.94 -9.73 -2.83
C VAL A 119 6.75 -10.69 -2.73
N GLY A 120 6.92 -11.86 -2.12
CA GLY A 120 5.82 -12.79 -1.89
C GLY A 120 4.69 -12.17 -1.08
N HIS A 121 5.03 -11.51 0.03
CA HIS A 121 4.04 -10.84 0.87
C HIS A 121 3.45 -9.58 0.25
N GLU A 122 4.22 -8.79 -0.49
CA GLU A 122 3.74 -7.53 -1.09
C GLU A 122 2.87 -7.77 -2.32
N TYR A 123 3.13 -8.82 -3.11
CA TYR A 123 2.50 -8.98 -4.42
C TYR A 123 1.65 -10.25 -4.56
N LEU A 124 1.83 -11.27 -3.72
CA LEU A 124 1.12 -12.54 -3.85
C LEU A 124 0.12 -12.83 -2.71
N GLU A 125 -0.02 -11.91 -1.73
CA GLU A 125 -1.03 -12.05 -0.69
C GLU A 125 -2.45 -11.91 -1.26
N THR A 126 -3.40 -12.63 -0.65
CA THR A 126 -4.81 -12.62 -1.07
C THR A 126 -5.42 -11.23 -0.94
N PHE A 127 -5.19 -10.59 0.21
CA PHE A 127 -5.68 -9.24 0.46
C PHE A 127 -4.61 -8.21 0.12
N ASN A 128 -5.00 -7.22 -0.63
CA ASN A 128 -4.31 -5.94 -0.79
C ASN A 128 -5.37 -4.94 -1.20
N ASP A 129 -5.77 -4.11 -0.27
CA ASP A 129 -6.88 -3.18 -0.43
C ASP A 129 -6.41 -1.73 -0.17
N PRO A 130 -5.80 -1.09 -1.18
CA PRO A 130 -5.46 0.31 -1.14
C PRO A 130 -6.72 1.17 -1.18
N VAL A 131 -6.70 2.28 -0.45
CA VAL A 131 -7.83 3.22 -0.41
C VAL A 131 -7.38 4.65 -0.66
N TYR A 132 -8.32 5.52 -1.02
CA TYR A 132 -8.06 6.96 -0.98
C TYR A 132 -8.06 7.47 0.47
N VAL A 133 -7.29 8.53 0.73
CA VAL A 133 -7.19 9.12 2.09
C VAL A 133 -8.57 9.47 2.64
N ALA A 134 -9.46 10.06 1.82
CA ALA A 134 -10.81 10.40 2.24
C ALA A 134 -11.63 9.18 2.70
N GLN A 135 -11.49 8.03 2.01
CA GLN A 135 -12.17 6.79 2.39
C GLN A 135 -11.66 6.22 3.72
N PHE A 136 -10.33 6.35 3.94
CA PHE A 136 -9.75 5.94 5.23
C PHE A 136 -10.24 6.84 6.37
N ILE A 137 -10.26 8.16 6.16
CA ILE A 137 -10.75 9.13 7.15
C ILE A 137 -12.20 8.84 7.50
N GLU A 138 -13.09 8.74 6.50
CA GLU A 138 -14.51 8.42 6.70
C GLU A 138 -14.69 7.13 7.53
N ARG A 139 -13.93 6.09 7.18
CA ARG A 139 -13.99 4.82 7.91
C ARG A 139 -13.51 4.95 9.36
N ALA A 140 -12.45 5.73 9.60
CA ALA A 140 -11.93 6.00 10.93
C ALA A 140 -12.93 6.81 11.79
N GLU A 141 -13.57 7.81 11.19
CA GLU A 141 -14.60 8.63 11.85
C GLU A 141 -15.83 7.80 12.24
N HIS A 142 -16.27 6.86 11.38
CA HIS A 142 -17.34 5.91 11.71
C HIS A 142 -17.01 5.02 12.92
N GLN A 143 -15.73 4.81 13.22
CA GLN A 143 -15.26 4.10 14.42
C GLN A 143 -14.92 5.03 15.60
N GLY A 144 -15.24 6.32 15.49
CA GLY A 144 -15.04 7.31 16.53
C GLY A 144 -13.62 7.88 16.64
N CYS A 145 -12.76 7.62 15.67
CA CYS A 145 -11.42 8.21 15.58
C CYS A 145 -11.48 9.57 14.86
N VAL A 146 -10.57 10.48 15.20
CA VAL A 146 -10.41 11.77 14.52
C VAL A 146 -9.08 11.79 13.78
N TYR A 147 -9.11 12.13 12.49
CA TYR A 147 -7.88 12.27 11.70
C TYR A 147 -7.15 13.57 12.05
N ILE A 148 -5.88 13.47 12.39
CA ILE A 148 -5.05 14.61 12.77
C ILE A 148 -3.96 14.96 11.73
N GLY A 149 -3.68 14.10 10.79
CA GLY A 149 -2.71 14.34 9.72
C GLY A 149 -1.84 13.13 9.38
N ASP A 150 -0.95 13.31 8.42
CA ASP A 150 0.05 12.32 8.06
C ASP A 150 1.16 12.26 9.12
N ALA A 151 1.78 11.09 9.30
CA ALA A 151 2.94 10.91 10.18
C ALA A 151 4.13 11.80 9.77
N ARG A 152 4.19 12.19 8.50
CA ARG A 152 5.06 13.26 8.01
C ARG A 152 4.25 14.54 7.95
N LEU A 153 4.31 15.33 9.01
CA LEU A 153 3.50 16.55 9.16
C LEU A 153 3.67 17.53 7.99
N GLU A 154 4.87 17.59 7.40
CA GLU A 154 5.13 18.40 6.21
C GLU A 154 4.27 18.00 4.99
N LYS A 155 3.74 16.78 4.97
CA LYS A 155 2.81 16.31 3.91
C LYS A 155 1.37 16.70 4.15
N SER A 156 1.02 16.99 5.40
CA SER A 156 -0.32 17.44 5.78
C SER A 156 -0.56 18.93 5.49
N PHE A 157 0.51 19.69 5.27
CA PHE A 157 0.43 21.13 5.01
C PHE A 157 0.87 21.44 3.58
N ILE A 158 0.14 22.29 2.91
CA ILE A 158 0.44 22.77 1.54
C ILE A 158 1.51 23.87 1.51
N THR A 159 2.11 24.20 2.64
CA THR A 159 3.12 25.28 2.79
C THR A 159 4.40 25.08 2.00
N TRP A 160 4.64 23.86 1.49
CA TRP A 160 5.75 23.52 0.61
C TRP A 160 5.45 23.74 -0.88
N LEU A 161 4.18 24.04 -1.22
CA LEU A 161 3.78 24.37 -2.58
C LEU A 161 4.05 25.87 -2.85
N ASP A 162 4.37 26.17 -4.09
CA ASP A 162 4.43 27.54 -4.58
C ASP A 162 3.09 28.27 -4.40
N ASP A 163 3.10 29.55 -4.01
CA ASP A 163 1.89 30.32 -3.73
C ASP A 163 0.93 30.33 -4.92
N SER A 164 1.45 30.34 -6.14
CA SER A 164 0.63 30.28 -7.37
C SER A 164 -0.17 28.95 -7.47
N ILE A 165 0.36 27.86 -6.94
CA ILE A 165 -0.33 26.57 -6.88
C ILE A 165 -1.37 26.58 -5.76
N VAL A 166 -0.99 27.12 -4.60
CA VAL A 166 -1.88 27.20 -3.42
C VAL A 166 -3.13 28.02 -3.74
N ASP A 167 -2.98 29.15 -4.44
CA ASP A 167 -4.10 30.03 -4.80
C ASP A 167 -5.07 29.37 -5.80
N ASN A 168 -4.58 28.45 -6.64
CA ASN A 168 -5.43 27.68 -7.56
C ASN A 168 -6.15 26.50 -6.88
N ILE A 169 -5.74 26.08 -5.69
CA ILE A 169 -6.37 24.97 -4.94
C ILE A 169 -7.46 25.48 -3.99
N LYS A 170 -7.38 26.74 -3.57
CA LYS A 170 -8.40 27.41 -2.74
C LYS A 170 -9.64 27.73 -3.58
N VAL A 171 -10.44 26.70 -3.85
CA VAL A 171 -11.77 26.84 -4.49
C VAL A 171 -12.85 26.71 -3.43
#